data_b6cd1727c8ef0106331765d215618fb4
#
_entry.id   b6cd1727c8ef0106331765d215618fb4
#
_cell.length_a   1.000
_cell.length_b   1.000
_cell.length_c   1.000
_cell.angle_alpha   90.00
_cell.angle_beta   90.00
_cell.angle_gamma   90.00
#
_symmetry.space_group_name_H-M   'P 1'
#
loop_
_entity.id
_entity.type
_entity.pdbx_description
1 polymer ?
#
loop_
_entity_poly.entity_id
_entity_poly.type
_entity_poly.pdbx_seq_one_letter_code
_entity_poly.pdbx_strand_id
1 'polypeptide(L)'
;MKSIPETLQAYTRTKTFTEQTVPAKIRDHHQTAPGVWGLITVESGEVRYEIPGSDETHILVPGSPGIVEPEVPHRANPIGRASFYIEFYR
;
A
#
# COMPACT_ATOMS: atom_id res chain seq x y z
N MET A 1 -5.53 -6.60 8.95
CA MET A 1 -4.79 -6.99 7.74
C MET A 1 -4.04 -8.29 7.99
N LYS A 2 -3.91 -9.11 6.97
CA LYS A 2 -3.12 -10.34 7.04
C LYS A 2 -1.64 -10.03 6.91
N SER A 3 -0.81 -10.91 7.44
CA SER A 3 0.64 -10.79 7.30
C SER A 3 1.08 -11.40 5.96
N ILE A 4 2.15 -10.84 5.39
CA ILE A 4 2.77 -11.42 4.19
C ILE A 4 3.38 -12.77 4.58
N PRO A 5 3.14 -13.85 3.80
CA PRO A 5 3.74 -15.14 4.10
C PRO A 5 5.25 -15.08 4.19
N GLU A 6 5.83 -15.73 5.20
CA GLU A 6 7.27 -15.67 5.45
C GLU A 6 8.11 -16.30 4.34
N THR A 7 7.51 -17.18 3.53
CA THR A 7 8.21 -17.83 2.43
C THR A 7 8.42 -16.91 1.24
N LEU A 8 7.75 -15.76 1.18
CA LEU A 8 7.86 -14.81 0.09
C LEU A 8 9.00 -13.83 0.34
N GLN A 9 9.54 -13.28 -0.75
CA GLN A 9 10.63 -12.30 -0.68
C GLN A 9 10.28 -11.06 -1.49
N ALA A 10 10.75 -9.91 -1.00
CA ALA A 10 10.65 -8.67 -1.75
C ALA A 10 11.52 -8.78 -3.01
N TYR A 11 10.96 -8.48 -4.17
CA TYR A 11 11.70 -8.55 -5.42
C TYR A 11 11.78 -7.21 -6.15
N THR A 12 10.93 -6.26 -5.80
CA THR A 12 10.98 -4.92 -6.35
C THR A 12 10.19 -3.97 -5.46
N ARG A 13 10.41 -2.69 -5.63
CA ARG A 13 9.60 -1.68 -4.96
C ARG A 13 9.46 -0.44 -5.83
N THR A 14 8.45 0.37 -5.54
CA THR A 14 8.27 1.65 -6.21
C THR A 14 9.29 2.67 -5.69
N LYS A 15 9.42 3.76 -6.41
CA LYS A 15 10.04 4.94 -5.84
C LYS A 15 9.15 5.46 -4.70
N THR A 16 9.69 6.36 -3.89
CA THR A 16 8.91 7.02 -2.86
C THR A 16 7.95 8.00 -3.50
N PHE A 17 6.66 7.87 -3.17
CA PHE A 17 5.62 8.79 -3.62
C PHE A 17 5.35 9.81 -2.53
N THR A 18 4.93 11.01 -2.96
CA THR A 18 4.43 12.05 -2.07
C THR A 18 2.98 12.37 -2.44
N GLU A 19 2.35 13.27 -1.69
CA GLU A 19 0.99 13.74 -2.03
C GLU A 19 0.94 14.41 -3.41
N GLN A 20 2.08 14.83 -3.95
CA GLN A 20 2.17 15.46 -5.27
C GLN A 20 2.50 14.48 -6.39
N THR A 21 3.09 13.32 -6.08
CA THR A 21 3.61 12.41 -7.10
C THR A 21 2.90 11.06 -7.15
N VAL A 22 2.05 10.74 -6.17
CA VAL A 22 1.35 9.46 -6.16
C VAL A 22 0.47 9.30 -7.39
N PRO A 23 0.60 8.20 -8.15
CA PRO A 23 -0.23 7.99 -9.35
C PRO A 23 -1.72 7.89 -9.02
N ALA A 24 -2.55 8.40 -9.93
CA ALA A 24 -4.00 8.38 -9.75
C ALA A 24 -4.53 6.97 -9.52
N LYS A 25 -4.01 5.97 -10.23
CA LYS A 25 -4.48 4.59 -10.07
C LYS A 25 -4.26 4.04 -8.64
N ILE A 26 -3.21 4.50 -7.96
CA ILE A 26 -2.98 4.09 -6.58
C ILE A 26 -3.96 4.75 -5.63
N ARG A 27 -4.35 5.99 -5.93
CA ARG A 27 -5.34 6.72 -5.14
C ARG A 27 -6.77 6.25 -5.37
N ASP A 28 -7.07 5.75 -6.57
CA ASP A 28 -8.44 5.40 -6.95
C ASP A 28 -8.71 3.90 -6.84
N HIS A 29 -7.88 3.11 -7.50
CA HIS A 29 -8.09 1.66 -7.58
C HIS A 29 -6.82 0.99 -8.07
N HIS A 30 -6.29 0.07 -7.28
CA HIS A 30 -5.11 -0.70 -7.65
C HIS A 30 -5.26 -2.11 -7.12
N GLN A 31 -4.68 -3.07 -7.82
CA GLN A 31 -4.58 -4.44 -7.32
C GLN A 31 -3.31 -5.08 -7.86
N THR A 32 -2.78 -6.04 -7.12
CA THR A 32 -1.59 -6.77 -7.55
C THR A 32 -1.99 -8.00 -8.36
N ALA A 33 -1.02 -8.57 -9.07
CA ALA A 33 -1.21 -9.79 -9.84
C ALA A 33 -1.40 -10.99 -8.90
N PRO A 34 -1.90 -12.14 -9.43
CA PRO A 34 -2.00 -13.35 -8.63
C PRO A 34 -0.67 -13.72 -7.98
N GLY A 35 -0.72 -14.06 -6.71
CA GLY A 35 0.46 -14.46 -5.95
C GLY A 35 1.37 -13.33 -5.51
N VAL A 36 1.08 -12.09 -5.89
CA VAL A 36 1.91 -10.93 -5.54
C VAL A 36 1.29 -10.16 -4.38
N TRP A 37 2.05 -10.03 -3.30
CA TRP A 37 1.67 -9.24 -2.12
C TRP A 37 2.36 -7.89 -2.17
N GLY A 38 1.78 -6.90 -1.52
CA GLY A 38 2.36 -5.57 -1.40
C GLY A 38 2.50 -5.16 0.05
N LEU A 39 3.56 -4.38 0.32
CA LEU A 39 3.77 -3.77 1.64
C LEU A 39 3.90 -2.27 1.44
N ILE A 40 2.96 -1.52 1.98
CA ILE A 40 2.98 -0.06 1.93
C ILE A 40 3.70 0.45 3.17
N THR A 41 4.86 1.07 2.95
CA THR A 41 5.67 1.64 4.04
C THR A 41 5.57 3.15 4.01
N VAL A 42 5.04 3.74 5.07
CA VAL A 42 4.98 5.21 5.21
C VAL A 42 6.27 5.68 5.86
N GLU A 43 6.94 6.61 5.19
CA GLU A 43 8.18 7.21 5.72
C GLU A 43 7.89 8.47 6.54
N SER A 44 6.87 9.23 6.14
CA SER A 44 6.44 10.43 6.89
C SER A 44 4.96 10.69 6.62
N GLY A 45 4.30 11.29 7.60
CA GLY A 45 2.90 11.67 7.48
C GLY A 45 1.95 10.49 7.64
N GLU A 46 0.79 10.60 7.01
CA GLU A 46 -0.29 9.61 7.12
C GLU A 46 -0.83 9.26 5.74
N VAL A 47 -1.21 8.00 5.57
CA VAL A 47 -1.82 7.51 4.33
C VAL A 47 -3.10 6.75 4.68
N ARG A 48 -4.21 7.15 4.08
CA ARG A 48 -5.48 6.42 4.24
C ARG A 48 -5.47 5.24 3.29
N TYR A 49 -5.59 4.04 3.84
CA TYR A 49 -5.62 2.80 3.09
C TYR A 49 -7.01 2.18 3.20
N GLU A 50 -7.65 1.99 2.06
CA GLU A 50 -9.02 1.48 1.99
C GLU A 50 -9.12 0.29 1.06
N ILE A 51 -9.97 -0.68 1.41
CA ILE A 51 -10.30 -1.80 0.56
C ILE A 51 -11.77 -1.61 0.15
N PRO A 52 -12.03 -1.16 -1.10
CA PRO A 52 -13.40 -0.93 -1.57
C PRO A 52 -14.25 -2.20 -1.47
N GLY A 53 -15.50 -2.03 -1.06
CA GLY A 53 -16.40 -3.16 -0.87
C GLY A 53 -16.32 -3.82 0.50
N SER A 54 -15.44 -3.34 1.36
CA SER A 54 -15.35 -3.75 2.75
C SER A 54 -15.42 -2.52 3.65
N ASP A 55 -15.60 -2.73 4.94
CA ASP A 55 -15.61 -1.65 5.92
C ASP A 55 -14.21 -1.30 6.41
N GLU A 56 -13.18 -1.93 5.85
CA GLU A 56 -11.81 -1.70 6.29
C GLU A 56 -11.26 -0.37 5.80
N THR A 57 -10.87 0.46 6.74
CA THR A 57 -10.11 1.68 6.50
C THR A 57 -9.03 1.76 7.57
N HIS A 58 -7.80 1.95 7.11
CA HIS A 58 -6.66 2.05 8.01
C HIS A 58 -5.91 3.36 7.77
N ILE A 59 -5.43 3.97 8.83
CA ILE A 59 -4.53 5.12 8.71
C ILE A 59 -3.13 4.60 8.94
N LEU A 60 -2.34 4.58 7.87
CA LEU A 60 -0.96 4.11 7.91
C LEU A 60 -0.04 5.26 8.31
N VAL A 61 0.89 4.96 9.20
CA VAL A 61 1.90 5.91 9.68
C VAL A 61 3.24 5.19 9.72
N PRO A 62 4.36 5.92 9.91
CA PRO A 62 5.65 5.25 10.09
C PRO A 62 5.58 4.21 11.21
N GLY A 63 6.01 2.99 10.92
CA GLY A 63 5.94 1.88 11.87
C GLY A 63 4.64 1.07 11.81
N SER A 64 3.64 1.52 11.05
CA SER A 64 2.37 0.81 10.90
C SER A 64 2.06 0.63 9.41
N PRO A 65 2.72 -0.32 8.74
CA PRO A 65 2.57 -0.52 7.31
C PRO A 65 1.23 -1.12 6.92
N GLY A 66 0.87 -0.97 5.64
CA GLY A 66 -0.31 -1.59 5.08
C GLY A 66 0.06 -2.84 4.28
N ILE A 67 -0.78 -3.88 4.39
CA ILE A 67 -0.58 -5.14 3.67
C ILE A 67 -1.58 -5.22 2.53
N VAL A 68 -1.08 -5.48 1.33
CA VAL A 68 -1.89 -5.64 0.12
C VAL A 68 -1.91 -7.12 -0.23
N GLU A 69 -3.09 -7.74 -0.18
CA GLU A 69 -3.26 -9.14 -0.58
C GLU A 69 -3.35 -9.25 -2.10
N PRO A 70 -2.92 -10.39 -2.67
CA PRO A 70 -3.01 -10.57 -4.13
C PRO A 70 -4.42 -10.37 -4.65
N GLU A 71 -4.55 -9.65 -5.76
CA GLU A 71 -5.80 -9.44 -6.49
C GLU A 71 -6.91 -8.69 -5.72
N VAL A 72 -6.63 -8.22 -4.51
CA VAL A 72 -7.64 -7.46 -3.73
C VAL A 72 -7.52 -5.98 -4.11
N PRO A 73 -8.60 -5.39 -4.67
CA PRO A 73 -8.59 -3.97 -4.98
C PRO A 73 -8.39 -3.13 -3.73
N HIS A 74 -7.60 -2.09 -3.85
CA HIS A 74 -7.32 -1.18 -2.73
C HIS A 74 -7.00 0.21 -3.26
N ARG A 75 -7.02 1.18 -2.36
CA ARG A 75 -6.57 2.53 -2.67
C ARG A 75 -5.82 3.13 -1.49
N ALA A 76 -4.83 3.94 -1.80
CA ALA A 76 -3.99 4.59 -0.82
C ALA A 76 -3.93 6.09 -1.13
N ASN A 77 -4.34 6.91 -0.18
CA ASN A 77 -4.40 8.36 -0.35
C ASN A 77 -3.62 9.06 0.76
N PRO A 78 -2.59 9.84 0.41
CA PRO A 78 -1.91 10.67 1.39
C PRO A 78 -2.89 11.64 2.05
N ILE A 79 -2.73 11.84 3.35
CA ILE A 79 -3.49 12.83 4.12
C ILE A 79 -2.54 13.99 4.40
N GLY A 80 -2.73 15.11 3.66
CA GLY A 80 -1.78 16.22 3.74
C GLY A 80 -0.41 15.81 3.22
N ARG A 81 0.66 16.30 3.82
CA ARG A 81 2.03 15.95 3.45
C ARG A 81 2.37 14.54 3.94
N ALA A 82 2.76 13.69 3.01
CA ALA A 82 3.14 12.33 3.34
C ALA A 82 4.09 11.78 2.30
N SER A 83 4.87 10.78 2.68
CA SER A 83 5.71 10.05 1.75
C SER A 83 5.63 8.56 2.06
N PHE A 84 5.55 7.75 1.03
CA PHE A 84 5.44 6.29 1.18
C PHE A 84 5.91 5.59 -0.08
N TYR A 85 6.22 4.29 0.04
CA TYR A 85 6.54 3.45 -1.10
C TYR A 85 5.89 2.08 -0.91
N ILE A 86 5.85 1.30 -1.98
CA ILE A 86 5.25 -0.03 -1.97
C ILE A 86 6.30 -1.04 -2.40
N GLU A 87 6.52 -2.06 -1.58
CA GLU A 87 7.37 -3.20 -1.92
C GLU A 87 6.51 -4.37 -2.33
N PHE A 88 6.95 -5.13 -3.33
CA PHE A 88 6.21 -6.28 -3.83
C PHE A 88 6.94 -7.57 -3.48
N TYR A 89 6.16 -8.54 -3.05
CA TYR A 89 6.64 -9.84 -2.58
C TYR A 89 6.02 -10.96 -3.39
N ARG A 90 6.81 -11.98 -3.68
CA ARG A 90 6.31 -13.17 -4.36
C ARG A 90 7.19 -14.40 -4.09
#